data_38fb9fbfcff211d67ba16938a06ac7c8
#
_entry.id   38fb9fbfcff211d67ba16938a06ac7c8
#
_cell.length_a   1.000
_cell.length_b   1.000
_cell.length_c   1.000
_cell.angle_alpha   90.00
_cell.angle_beta   90.00
_cell.angle_gamma   90.00
#
_symmetry.space_group_name_H-M   'P 1'
#
loop_
_entity.id
_entity.type
_entity.pdbx_description
1 polymer ?
#
loop_
_entity_poly.entity_id
_entity_poly.type
_entity_poly.pdbx_seq_one_letter_code
_entity_poly.pdbx_strand_id
1 'polypeptide(L)'
;MKRLFTIILLAFLISWSCEDEKSDKSVVSSIVITPNKIILKPGKTEQFYALVIDQNNMAMDADITWKSSIPSVATVNNEGLVTAVATGSTEIFATVDAVQGLAETLVSGIRRRVLSELITSST
;
A
#
# COMPACT_ATOMS: atom_id res chain seq x y z
N MET A 1 -45.06 -37.65 -17.25
CA MET A 1 -45.33 -36.32 -16.72
C MET A 1 -44.48 -35.99 -15.54
N LYS A 2 -44.44 -36.84 -14.54
CA LYS A 2 -43.62 -36.60 -13.37
C LYS A 2 -42.10 -36.49 -13.67
N ARG A 3 -41.67 -37.19 -14.69
CA ARG A 3 -40.26 -37.19 -15.08
C ARG A 3 -39.83 -35.85 -15.68
N LEU A 4 -40.71 -35.22 -16.41
CA LEU A 4 -40.46 -33.92 -16.99
C LEU A 4 -40.24 -32.85 -15.96
N PHE A 5 -41.04 -32.87 -14.91
CA PHE A 5 -40.87 -31.96 -13.80
C PHE A 5 -39.49 -32.06 -13.13
N THR A 6 -39.08 -33.32 -12.93
CA THR A 6 -37.79 -33.55 -12.29
C THR A 6 -36.64 -33.02 -13.13
N ILE A 7 -36.71 -33.21 -14.42
CA ILE A 7 -35.67 -32.74 -15.34
C ILE A 7 -35.62 -31.24 -15.37
N ILE A 8 -36.74 -30.57 -15.39
CA ILE A 8 -36.81 -29.12 -15.40
C ILE A 8 -36.22 -28.55 -14.12
N LEU A 9 -36.51 -29.14 -12.98
CA LEU A 9 -35.94 -28.69 -11.72
C LEU A 9 -34.43 -28.83 -11.69
N LEU A 10 -33.89 -29.90 -12.20
CA LEU A 10 -32.47 -30.12 -12.26
C LEU A 10 -31.78 -29.10 -13.16
N ALA A 11 -32.34 -28.82 -14.31
CA ALA A 11 -31.81 -27.84 -15.20
C ALA A 11 -31.78 -26.43 -14.58
N PHE A 12 -32.80 -26.11 -13.86
CA PHE A 12 -32.89 -24.84 -13.16
C PHE A 12 -31.84 -24.69 -12.08
N LEU A 13 -31.60 -25.73 -11.32
CA LEU A 13 -30.59 -25.72 -10.26
C LEU A 13 -29.17 -25.60 -10.85
N ILE A 14 -28.91 -26.26 -11.94
CA ILE A 14 -27.61 -26.20 -12.57
C ILE A 14 -27.31 -24.79 -13.10
N SER A 15 -28.26 -24.18 -13.76
CA SER A 15 -28.06 -22.83 -14.28
C SER A 15 -27.87 -21.81 -13.17
N TRP A 16 -28.47 -22.03 -12.05
CA TRP A 16 -28.32 -21.11 -10.93
C TRP A 16 -26.94 -21.19 -10.29
N SER A 17 -26.40 -22.38 -10.14
CA SER A 17 -25.09 -22.54 -9.52
C SER A 17 -23.94 -21.98 -10.37
N CYS A 18 -24.11 -21.88 -11.66
CA CYS A 18 -23.07 -21.33 -12.52
C CYS A 18 -22.88 -19.84 -12.41
N GLU A 19 -23.86 -19.12 -11.94
CA GLU A 19 -23.77 -17.67 -11.88
C GLU A 19 -22.98 -17.15 -10.69
N ASP A 20 -22.92 -17.89 -9.60
CA ASP A 20 -22.37 -17.41 -8.36
C ASP A 20 -20.87 -17.35 -8.33
N GLU A 21 -20.18 -18.08 -9.18
CA GLU A 21 -18.74 -18.24 -9.05
C GLU A 21 -17.91 -17.24 -9.82
N LYS A 22 -18.49 -16.57 -10.78
CA LYS A 22 -17.70 -15.78 -11.72
C LYS A 22 -17.55 -14.33 -11.37
N SER A 23 -18.42 -13.79 -10.55
CA SER A 23 -18.50 -12.35 -10.39
C SER A 23 -17.77 -11.81 -9.17
N ASP A 24 -17.29 -12.68 -8.28
CA ASP A 24 -16.87 -12.23 -6.97
C ASP A 24 -15.37 -12.22 -6.73
N LYS A 25 -14.57 -12.47 -7.74
CA LYS A 25 -13.13 -12.43 -7.54
C LYS A 25 -12.66 -10.98 -7.48
N SER A 26 -12.21 -10.56 -6.32
CA SER A 26 -11.64 -9.23 -6.15
C SER A 26 -10.25 -9.16 -6.77
N VAL A 27 -10.04 -8.13 -7.56
CA VAL A 27 -8.77 -7.85 -8.21
C VAL A 27 -8.27 -6.50 -7.74
N VAL A 28 -7.00 -6.40 -7.41
CA VAL A 28 -6.41 -5.16 -6.95
C VAL A 28 -6.52 -4.09 -8.03
N SER A 29 -7.10 -2.96 -7.68
CA SER A 29 -7.24 -1.80 -8.56
C SER A 29 -6.27 -0.70 -8.22
N SER A 30 -6.09 -0.41 -6.92
CA SER A 30 -5.18 0.63 -6.47
C SER A 30 -4.68 0.37 -5.06
N ILE A 31 -3.58 1.01 -4.70
CA ILE A 31 -3.00 0.96 -3.36
C ILE A 31 -2.76 2.38 -2.90
N VAL A 32 -3.27 2.72 -1.71
CA VAL A 32 -3.10 4.04 -1.10
C VAL A 32 -2.23 3.89 0.13
N ILE A 33 -1.10 4.59 0.17
CA ILE A 33 -0.21 4.58 1.33
C ILE A 33 -0.48 5.82 2.19
N THR A 34 -0.55 5.61 3.49
CA THR A 34 -0.77 6.67 4.46
C THR A 34 0.26 6.56 5.59
N PRO A 35 0.96 7.64 5.91
CA PRO A 35 1.02 8.92 5.22
C PRO A 35 1.67 8.79 3.84
N ASN A 36 1.35 9.66 2.90
CA ASN A 36 1.94 9.62 1.55
C ASN A 36 3.24 10.41 1.44
N LYS A 37 3.57 11.17 2.48
CA LYS A 37 4.81 11.94 2.55
C LYS A 37 5.21 12.17 4.00
N ILE A 38 6.47 11.92 4.32
CA ILE A 38 6.99 12.13 5.66
C ILE A 38 8.37 12.79 5.60
N ILE A 39 8.70 13.44 6.72
CA ILE A 39 10.04 13.98 6.96
C ILE A 39 10.54 13.39 8.26
N LEU A 40 11.65 12.68 8.20
CA LEU A 40 12.25 12.03 9.36
C LEU A 40 13.67 12.55 9.60
N LYS A 41 14.12 12.43 10.84
CA LYS A 41 15.54 12.58 11.18
C LYS A 41 16.22 11.21 11.09
N PRO A 42 17.52 11.18 10.80
CA PRO A 42 18.24 9.91 10.80
C PRO A 42 18.08 9.15 12.13
N GLY A 43 17.81 7.86 12.04
CA GLY A 43 17.56 7.01 13.19
C GLY A 43 16.12 6.97 13.67
N LYS A 44 15.24 7.78 13.12
CA LYS A 44 13.81 7.78 13.48
C LYS A 44 13.03 6.84 12.57
N THR A 45 11.88 6.41 13.07
CA THR A 45 10.99 5.48 12.36
C THR A 45 9.60 6.09 12.20
N GLU A 46 8.89 5.62 11.19
CA GLU A 46 7.50 5.96 10.97
C GLU A 46 6.76 4.77 10.40
N GLN A 47 5.55 4.55 10.85
CA GLN A 47 4.72 3.44 10.38
C GLN A 47 3.87 3.89 9.19
N PHE A 48 4.05 3.21 8.07
CA PHE A 48 3.21 3.38 6.88
C PHE A 48 2.14 2.31 6.85
N TYR A 49 0.98 2.67 6.37
CA TYR A 49 -0.15 1.78 6.17
C TYR A 49 -0.53 1.81 4.71
N ALA A 50 -0.84 0.67 4.16
CA ALA A 50 -1.30 0.59 2.78
C ALA A 50 -2.72 0.05 2.77
N LEU A 51 -3.60 0.77 2.08
CA LEU A 51 -4.97 0.36 1.83
C LEU A 51 -5.04 -0.17 0.41
N VAL A 52 -5.38 -1.45 0.28
CA VAL A 52 -5.54 -2.09 -1.03
C VAL A 52 -7.01 -2.02 -1.40
N ILE A 53 -7.29 -1.54 -2.61
CA ILE A 53 -8.64 -1.29 -3.10
C ILE A 53 -8.88 -2.14 -4.34
N ASP A 54 -10.03 -2.81 -4.38
CA ASP A 54 -10.38 -3.67 -5.51
C ASP A 54 -11.09 -2.90 -6.64
N GLN A 55 -11.46 -3.61 -7.69
CA GLN A 55 -12.14 -3.04 -8.85
C GLN A 55 -13.53 -2.48 -8.54
N ASN A 56 -14.09 -2.82 -7.40
CA ASN A 56 -15.39 -2.31 -6.94
C ASN A 56 -15.24 -1.15 -5.96
N ASN A 57 -14.03 -0.64 -5.82
CA ASN A 57 -13.69 0.45 -4.93
C ASN A 57 -13.87 0.09 -3.44
N MET A 58 -13.66 -1.16 -3.10
CA MET A 58 -13.76 -1.67 -1.75
C MET A 58 -12.40 -2.10 -1.22
N ALA A 59 -12.19 -1.94 0.08
CA ALA A 59 -10.96 -2.39 0.73
C ALA A 59 -10.88 -3.91 0.68
N MET A 60 -9.69 -4.43 0.39
CA MET A 60 -9.44 -5.86 0.38
C MET A 60 -8.14 -6.20 1.09
N ASP A 61 -8.09 -7.41 1.64
CA ASP A 61 -6.87 -7.92 2.23
C ASP A 61 -5.97 -8.50 1.14
N ALA A 62 -4.70 -8.17 1.21
CA ALA A 62 -3.71 -8.70 0.29
C ALA A 62 -2.33 -8.67 0.92
N ASP A 63 -1.45 -9.55 0.47
CA ASP A 63 -0.06 -9.56 0.90
C ASP A 63 0.69 -8.43 0.22
N ILE A 64 1.14 -7.46 1.02
CA ILE A 64 1.81 -6.28 0.52
C ILE A 64 3.31 -6.47 0.59
N THR A 65 3.99 -6.20 -0.51
CA THR A 65 5.45 -6.17 -0.55
C THR A 65 5.91 -4.73 -0.48
N TRP A 66 6.69 -4.42 0.56
CA TRP A 66 7.24 -3.08 0.77
C TRP A 66 8.66 -3.01 0.24
N LYS A 67 9.00 -1.85 -0.35
CA LYS A 67 10.34 -1.63 -0.89
C LYS A 67 10.70 -0.15 -0.82
N SER A 68 11.97 0.13 -0.51
CA SER A 68 12.55 1.47 -0.59
C SER A 68 13.35 1.59 -1.89
N SER A 69 13.21 2.71 -2.59
CA SER A 69 14.00 2.96 -3.80
C SER A 69 15.47 3.21 -3.49
N ILE A 70 15.76 3.79 -2.32
CA ILE A 70 17.14 4.08 -1.90
C ILE A 70 17.30 3.64 -0.44
N PRO A 71 17.61 2.35 -0.17
CA PRO A 71 17.72 1.86 1.19
C PRO A 71 18.80 2.54 2.03
N SER A 72 19.79 3.14 1.40
CA SER A 72 20.82 3.90 2.12
C SER A 72 20.28 5.19 2.74
N VAL A 73 19.15 5.69 2.26
CA VAL A 73 18.46 6.86 2.83
C VAL A 73 17.44 6.43 3.87
N ALA A 74 16.59 5.48 3.53
CA ALA A 74 15.61 4.92 4.45
C ALA A 74 15.27 3.50 4.03
N THR A 75 15.06 2.62 5.01
CA THR A 75 14.65 1.24 4.80
C THR A 75 13.20 1.06 5.20
N VAL A 76 12.56 0.01 4.71
CA VAL A 76 11.21 -0.37 5.11
C VAL A 76 11.17 -1.88 5.34
N ASN A 77 10.47 -2.30 6.41
CA ASN A 77 10.30 -3.72 6.69
C ASN A 77 8.99 -4.25 6.09
N ASN A 78 8.72 -5.54 6.29
CA ASN A 78 7.54 -6.19 5.73
C ASN A 78 6.21 -5.68 6.31
N GLU A 79 6.26 -4.97 7.40
CA GLU A 79 5.08 -4.41 8.06
C GLU A 79 4.84 -2.94 7.71
N GLY A 80 5.67 -2.36 6.85
CA GLY A 80 5.56 -0.97 6.47
C GLY A 80 6.24 0.01 7.42
N LEU A 81 7.07 -0.48 8.34
CA LEU A 81 7.83 0.38 9.23
C LEU A 81 9.06 0.91 8.52
N VAL A 82 9.12 2.22 8.35
CA VAL A 82 10.22 2.91 7.67
C VAL A 82 11.23 3.38 8.72
N THR A 83 12.50 3.16 8.47
CA THR A 83 13.59 3.62 9.32
C THR A 83 14.50 4.54 8.53
N ALA A 84 14.66 5.76 9.00
CA ALA A 84 15.56 6.73 8.39
C ALA A 84 17.02 6.38 8.70
N VAL A 85 17.85 6.32 7.67
CA VAL A 85 19.26 5.92 7.78
C VAL A 85 20.18 7.12 7.61
N ALA A 86 20.03 7.85 6.52
CA ALA A 86 20.89 8.98 6.19
C ALA A 86 20.06 10.07 5.51
N THR A 87 20.58 11.31 5.54
CA THR A 87 19.92 12.43 4.90
C THR A 87 19.78 12.20 3.40
N GLY A 88 18.66 12.58 2.85
CA GLY A 88 18.34 12.40 1.44
C GLY A 88 16.84 12.22 1.25
N SER A 89 16.48 11.84 0.03
CA SER A 89 15.08 11.59 -0.35
C SER A 89 14.98 10.21 -0.97
N THR A 90 13.93 9.48 -0.60
CA THR A 90 13.64 8.17 -1.16
C THR A 90 12.13 7.98 -1.30
N GLU A 91 11.74 7.01 -2.09
CA GLU A 91 10.36 6.62 -2.28
C GLU A 91 10.13 5.24 -1.68
N ILE A 92 9.02 5.08 -0.99
CA ILE A 92 8.60 3.81 -0.42
C ILE A 92 7.45 3.29 -1.25
N PHE A 93 7.57 2.05 -1.68
CA PHE A 93 6.58 1.38 -2.53
C PHE A 93 5.88 0.28 -1.76
N ALA A 94 4.59 0.19 -1.95
CA ALA A 94 3.78 -0.96 -1.54
C ALA A 94 3.23 -1.60 -2.79
N THR A 95 3.48 -2.88 -2.99
CA THR A 95 3.13 -3.59 -4.22
C THR A 95 2.26 -4.81 -3.89
N VAL A 96 1.19 -4.98 -4.64
CA VAL A 96 0.36 -6.18 -4.64
C VAL A 96 0.11 -6.55 -6.10
N ASP A 97 0.47 -7.77 -6.49
CA ASP A 97 0.41 -8.22 -7.88
C ASP A 97 1.18 -7.25 -8.79
N ALA A 98 0.51 -6.60 -9.72
CA ALA A 98 1.13 -5.62 -10.62
C ALA A 98 0.80 -4.17 -10.25
N VAL A 99 0.12 -3.95 -9.14
CA VAL A 99 -0.31 -2.61 -8.70
C VAL A 99 0.63 -2.11 -7.62
N GLN A 100 0.97 -0.84 -7.69
CA GLN A 100 1.95 -0.24 -6.80
C GLN A 100 1.45 1.09 -6.25
N GLY A 101 1.59 1.26 -4.94
CA GLY A 101 1.41 2.54 -4.26
C GLY A 101 2.75 3.17 -3.96
N LEU A 102 2.78 4.48 -3.78
CA LEU A 102 4.00 5.27 -3.59
C LEU A 102 3.84 6.26 -2.44
N ALA A 103 4.90 6.40 -1.64
CA ALA A 103 5.00 7.44 -0.62
C ALA A 103 6.39 8.04 -0.61
N GLU A 104 6.49 9.34 -0.40
CA GLU A 104 7.76 10.05 -0.34
C GLU A 104 8.31 10.08 1.10
N THR A 105 9.60 9.86 1.23
CA THR A 105 10.29 9.95 2.51
C THR A 105 11.50 10.86 2.36
N LEU A 106 11.48 11.97 3.08
CA LEU A 106 12.60 12.88 3.16
C LEU A 106 13.28 12.69 4.52
N VAL A 107 14.58 12.44 4.49
CA VAL A 107 15.38 12.35 5.73
C VAL A 107 16.23 13.62 5.83
N SER A 108 15.97 14.40 6.88
CA SER A 108 16.64 15.66 7.07
C SER A 108 16.86 15.89 8.57
N GLY A 109 18.11 16.12 8.97
CA GLY A 109 18.44 16.14 10.38
C GLY A 109 19.07 17.41 10.93
N ILE A 110 19.55 18.31 10.09
CA ILE A 110 20.45 19.36 10.55
C ILE A 110 19.87 20.76 10.36
N ARG A 111 18.76 20.89 9.68
CA ARG A 111 18.25 22.18 9.25
C ARG A 111 18.03 23.20 10.37
N ARG A 112 17.52 22.74 11.50
CA ARG A 112 17.26 23.63 12.63
C ARG A 112 18.56 24.21 13.20
N ARG A 113 19.61 23.41 13.26
CA ARG A 113 20.89 23.82 13.78
C ARG A 113 21.55 24.84 12.87
N VAL A 114 21.48 24.60 11.56
CA VAL A 114 22.03 25.53 10.56
C VAL A 114 21.36 26.87 10.62
N LEU A 115 20.04 26.91 10.76
CA LEU A 115 19.30 28.17 10.90
C LEU A 115 19.71 28.93 12.17
N SER A 116 19.92 28.23 13.26
CA SER A 116 20.35 28.83 14.51
C SER A 116 21.74 29.45 14.35
N GLU A 117 22.65 28.82 13.69
CA GLU A 117 23.99 29.34 13.43
C GLU A 117 23.95 30.55 12.52
N LEU A 118 23.12 30.55 11.51
CA LEU A 118 22.98 31.70 10.60
C LEU A 118 22.43 32.92 11.33
N ILE A 119 21.46 32.73 12.21
CA ILE A 119 20.91 33.82 13.02
C ILE A 119 21.97 34.38 13.94
N THR A 120 22.75 33.55 14.58
CA THR A 120 23.82 33.96 15.47
C THR A 120 24.91 34.73 14.74
N SER A 121 25.27 34.31 13.57
CA SER A 121 26.34 34.94 12.78
C SER A 121 25.93 36.29 12.18
N SER A 122 24.64 36.55 12.03
CA SER A 122 24.17 37.82 11.47
C SER A 122 24.14 38.94 12.47
N THR A 123 24.30 38.65 13.74
CA THR A 123 24.37 39.65 14.77
C THR A 123 25.81 40.03 15.08
#